data_14dbe9d03069580e452680f7acc15063
#
_entry.id   14dbe9d03069580e452680f7acc15063
#
_cell.length_a   1.000
_cell.length_b   1.000
_cell.length_c   1.000
_cell.angle_alpha   90.00
_cell.angle_beta   90.00
_cell.angle_gamma   90.00
#
_symmetry.space_group_name_H-M   'P 1'
#
loop_
_entity.id
_entity.type
_entity.pdbx_description
1 polymer ?
#
loop_
_entity_poly.entity_id
_entity_poly.type
_entity_poly.pdbx_seq_one_letter_code
_entity_poly.pdbx_strand_id
1 'polypeptide(L)'
;NILCTDKTGTLTEDNIVLEKYLDIKGNEDKKILEYVFLNSYFQTGLKGNIDEAVIKRAEKEEINVIASKYKKIDEIPFDFSRRRLSVIVSDGTSKKLITKGAIEEILSVCTTVNYKDTINPITSDIKNNILSISKNLNIQGMRVIGVCQKTDIENISEFSVKDESKMTFLGFIGFLDPPKESAKSAIERLNSYGVRVMVLTGDNEYVTRAICEKVNISTKRILTGNKVDKLSDMALLRLLRSTNVLAKLSPIQKARIVRLLRESGNIVGYMGDGINDAPSLTNAEVGISVDTAVDIAKETADIILLEKDLHVLVDGVVEGRKTFGNLLKYIKMAVSFNFGEVLSVLIASILLPFMPITP
;
A
#
# COMPACT_ATOMS: atom_id res chain seq x y z
N ASN A 1 -7.43 3.95 -20.67
CA ASN A 1 -6.07 4.21 -21.15
C ASN A 1 -5.06 4.43 -20.00
N ILE A 2 -5.53 4.65 -18.75
CA ILE A 2 -4.71 4.73 -17.54
C ILE A 2 -5.27 3.72 -16.53
N LEU A 3 -4.38 2.92 -15.94
CA LEU A 3 -4.66 2.10 -14.78
C LEU A 3 -3.90 2.69 -13.60
N CYS A 4 -4.60 3.21 -12.61
CA CYS A 4 -4.06 3.57 -11.31
C CYS A 4 -4.20 2.37 -10.38
N THR A 5 -3.15 2.03 -9.64
CA THR A 5 -3.18 0.89 -8.72
C THR A 5 -2.51 1.27 -7.39
N ASP A 6 -3.00 0.73 -6.28
CA ASP A 6 -2.19 0.72 -5.06
C ASP A 6 -1.00 -0.24 -5.24
N LYS A 7 0.02 -0.11 -4.40
CA LYS A 7 1.19 -0.98 -4.42
C LYS A 7 0.90 -2.29 -3.69
N THR A 8 0.46 -2.15 -2.43
CA THR A 8 0.28 -3.27 -1.49
C THR A 8 -0.91 -4.13 -1.91
N GLY A 9 -0.72 -5.44 -1.89
CA GLY A 9 -1.77 -6.39 -2.26
C GLY A 9 -2.08 -6.48 -3.75
N THR A 10 -1.72 -5.47 -4.55
CA THR A 10 -1.94 -5.46 -6.00
C THR A 10 -0.67 -5.83 -6.78
N LEU A 11 0.40 -5.06 -6.60
CA LEU A 11 1.70 -5.34 -7.22
C LEU A 11 2.54 -6.30 -6.40
N THR A 12 2.26 -6.40 -5.10
CA THR A 12 2.97 -7.26 -4.14
C THR A 12 2.07 -8.40 -3.68
N GLU A 13 2.69 -9.43 -3.12
CA GLU A 13 1.99 -10.67 -2.70
C GLU A 13 1.08 -10.48 -1.47
N ASP A 14 1.15 -9.30 -0.80
CA ASP A 14 0.51 -9.05 0.49
C ASP A 14 0.97 -10.02 1.61
N ASN A 15 2.10 -10.67 1.36
CA ASN A 15 2.76 -11.57 2.28
C ASN A 15 4.03 -10.91 2.80
N ILE A 16 3.85 -10.07 3.83
CA ILE A 16 4.95 -9.37 4.46
C ILE A 16 5.84 -10.39 5.19
N VAL A 17 7.14 -10.35 4.91
CA VAL A 17 8.13 -11.21 5.54
C VAL A 17 9.08 -10.36 6.38
N LEU A 18 9.34 -10.78 7.63
CA LEU A 18 10.40 -10.18 8.45
C LEU A 18 11.74 -10.71 7.96
N GLU A 19 12.50 -9.84 7.28
CA GLU A 19 13.78 -10.19 6.65
C GLU A 19 14.97 -9.86 7.54
N LYS A 20 14.91 -8.71 8.25
CA LYS A 20 16.03 -8.23 9.08
C LYS A 20 15.57 -7.85 10.48
N TYR A 21 16.42 -8.16 11.47
CA TYR A 21 16.32 -7.72 12.85
C TYR A 21 17.72 -7.29 13.30
N LEU A 22 17.93 -5.98 13.47
CA LEU A 22 19.24 -5.36 13.50
C LEU A 22 19.43 -4.51 14.76
N ASP A 23 20.64 -4.51 15.29
CA ASP A 23 21.07 -3.58 16.34
C ASP A 23 21.21 -2.13 15.81
N ILE A 24 21.62 -1.19 16.68
CA ILE A 24 21.81 0.22 16.33
C ILE A 24 22.94 0.48 15.33
N LYS A 25 23.79 -0.50 15.05
CA LYS A 25 24.87 -0.44 14.05
C LYS A 25 24.54 -1.15 12.75
N GLY A 26 23.37 -1.81 12.69
CA GLY A 26 22.91 -2.54 11.50
C GLY A 26 23.40 -3.99 11.44
N ASN A 27 23.88 -4.57 12.54
CA ASN A 27 24.21 -5.99 12.63
C ASN A 27 23.00 -6.80 13.08
N GLU A 28 22.88 -8.04 12.63
CA GLU A 28 21.82 -8.94 13.09
C GLU A 28 21.94 -9.23 14.59
N ASP A 29 20.83 -9.09 15.31
CA ASP A 29 20.76 -9.34 16.76
C ASP A 29 19.42 -10.00 17.14
N LYS A 30 19.50 -11.29 17.54
CA LYS A 30 18.32 -12.07 17.96
C LYS A 30 17.54 -11.45 19.13
N LYS A 31 18.19 -10.67 19.99
CA LYS A 31 17.51 -9.96 21.08
C LYS A 31 16.44 -8.99 20.54
N ILE A 32 16.68 -8.35 19.39
CA ILE A 32 15.68 -7.46 18.76
C ILE A 32 14.46 -8.26 18.32
N LEU A 33 14.67 -9.46 17.77
CA LEU A 33 13.58 -10.35 17.41
C LEU A 33 12.78 -10.81 18.64
N GLU A 34 13.46 -11.11 19.76
CA GLU A 34 12.80 -11.46 21.03
C GLU A 34 11.87 -10.33 21.52
N TYR A 35 12.38 -9.10 21.57
CA TYR A 35 11.59 -7.95 22.01
C TYR A 35 10.38 -7.68 21.10
N VAL A 36 10.57 -7.70 19.81
CA VAL A 36 9.45 -7.45 18.90
C VAL A 36 8.45 -8.61 18.87
N PHE A 37 8.93 -9.85 19.07
CA PHE A 37 8.06 -11.00 19.22
C PHE A 37 7.19 -10.86 20.47
N LEU A 38 7.73 -10.52 21.64
CA LEU A 38 6.93 -10.27 22.84
C LEU A 38 5.88 -9.18 22.60
N ASN A 39 6.23 -8.10 21.94
CA ASN A 39 5.28 -7.04 21.61
C ASN A 39 4.16 -7.54 20.70
N SER A 40 4.48 -8.26 19.61
CA SER A 40 3.48 -8.77 18.65
C SER A 40 2.64 -9.93 19.21
N TYR A 41 3.24 -10.77 20.07
CA TYR A 41 2.56 -11.93 20.67
C TYR A 41 1.51 -11.50 21.69
N PHE A 42 1.86 -10.57 22.60
CA PHE A 42 1.00 -10.13 23.70
C PHE A 42 0.05 -8.99 23.33
N GLN A 43 0.19 -8.39 22.16
CA GLN A 43 -0.79 -7.43 21.62
C GLN A 43 -2.18 -8.07 21.52
N THR A 44 -3.23 -7.35 21.97
CA THR A 44 -4.64 -7.76 21.80
C THR A 44 -5.26 -7.11 20.57
N GLY A 45 -6.32 -7.72 20.06
CA GLY A 45 -7.01 -7.27 18.85
C GLY A 45 -6.58 -8.03 17.60
N LEU A 46 -6.97 -7.51 16.44
CA LEU A 46 -6.60 -8.11 15.16
C LEU A 46 -5.11 -7.90 14.90
N LYS A 47 -4.37 -9.01 14.84
CA LYS A 47 -2.96 -8.99 14.46
C LYS A 47 -2.85 -8.63 12.98
N GLY A 48 -2.10 -7.57 12.69
CA GLY A 48 -1.84 -7.17 11.31
C GLY A 48 -0.75 -8.03 10.67
N ASN A 49 -0.59 -7.93 9.36
CA ASN A 49 0.41 -8.69 8.57
C ASN A 49 1.84 -8.55 9.13
N ILE A 50 2.16 -7.40 9.73
CA ILE A 50 3.47 -7.14 10.39
C ILE A 50 3.65 -8.04 11.61
N ASP A 51 2.60 -8.19 12.44
CA ASP A 51 2.66 -9.02 13.65
C ASP A 51 2.75 -10.50 13.32
N GLU A 52 1.99 -10.94 12.31
CA GLU A 52 2.07 -12.31 11.82
C GLU A 52 3.46 -12.64 11.26
N ALA A 53 4.06 -11.71 10.50
CA ALA A 53 5.41 -11.88 9.97
C ALA A 53 6.46 -12.03 11.08
N VAL A 54 6.32 -11.26 12.17
CA VAL A 54 7.19 -11.37 13.37
C VAL A 54 7.02 -12.72 14.05
N ILE A 55 5.77 -13.15 14.24
CA ILE A 55 5.46 -14.44 14.92
C ILE A 55 6.01 -15.60 14.09
N LYS A 56 5.73 -15.64 12.79
CA LYS A 56 6.26 -16.68 11.87
C LYS A 56 7.79 -16.74 11.87
N ARG A 57 8.45 -15.57 11.89
CA ARG A 57 9.91 -15.53 11.95
C ARG A 57 10.45 -16.03 13.28
N ALA A 58 9.84 -15.65 14.40
CA ALA A 58 10.22 -16.09 15.73
C ALA A 58 10.04 -17.62 15.92
N GLU A 59 8.99 -18.20 15.35
CA GLU A 59 8.78 -19.65 15.31
C GLU A 59 9.90 -20.36 14.54
N LYS A 60 10.25 -19.84 13.36
CA LYS A 60 11.33 -20.39 12.52
C LYS A 60 12.71 -20.34 13.21
N GLU A 61 12.94 -19.33 14.07
CA GLU A 61 14.19 -19.16 14.84
C GLU A 61 14.10 -19.80 16.23
N GLU A 62 13.01 -20.51 16.55
CA GLU A 62 12.74 -21.16 17.83
C GLU A 62 12.73 -20.20 19.05
N ILE A 63 12.42 -18.93 18.80
CA ILE A 63 12.37 -17.86 19.83
C ILE A 63 11.01 -17.82 20.54
N ASN A 64 9.97 -18.37 19.95
CA ASN A 64 8.60 -18.37 20.49
C ASN A 64 8.49 -18.92 21.92
N VAL A 65 9.41 -19.78 22.33
CA VAL A 65 9.48 -20.34 23.71
C VAL A 65 9.63 -19.25 24.76
N ILE A 66 10.18 -18.07 24.42
CA ILE A 66 10.38 -16.98 25.37
C ILE A 66 9.03 -16.45 25.93
N ALA A 67 7.92 -16.58 25.19
CA ALA A 67 6.60 -16.15 25.63
C ALA A 67 6.18 -16.80 26.96
N SER A 68 6.59 -18.06 27.21
CA SER A 68 6.26 -18.79 28.45
C SER A 68 6.90 -18.17 29.70
N LYS A 69 7.96 -17.38 29.53
CA LYS A 69 8.69 -16.72 30.63
C LYS A 69 8.07 -15.37 31.01
N TYR A 70 7.17 -14.83 30.18
CA TYR A 70 6.58 -13.52 30.39
C TYR A 70 5.07 -13.60 30.55
N LYS A 71 4.51 -12.64 31.29
CA LYS A 71 3.06 -12.41 31.38
C LYS A 71 2.78 -11.00 30.91
N LYS A 72 1.68 -10.83 30.14
CA LYS A 72 1.20 -9.50 29.79
C LYS A 72 0.66 -8.81 31.04
N ILE A 73 1.02 -7.56 31.22
CA ILE A 73 0.50 -6.69 32.28
C ILE A 73 -0.53 -5.73 31.69
N ASP A 74 -0.17 -5.01 30.60
CA ASP A 74 -1.01 -4.00 29.98
C ASP A 74 -0.57 -3.76 28.53
N GLU A 75 -1.30 -2.91 27.79
CA GLU A 75 -0.90 -2.43 26.46
C GLU A 75 -1.36 -1.01 26.22
N ILE A 76 -0.64 -0.30 25.37
CA ILE A 76 -1.04 0.98 24.78
C ILE A 76 -1.26 0.72 23.30
N PRO A 77 -2.54 0.65 22.84
CA PRO A 77 -2.86 0.25 21.48
C PRO A 77 -2.26 1.16 20.41
N PHE A 78 -2.19 0.64 19.19
CA PHE A 78 -1.72 1.43 18.04
C PHE A 78 -2.63 2.64 17.80
N ASP A 79 -2.00 3.77 17.53
CA ASP A 79 -2.68 5.01 17.15
C ASP A 79 -2.02 5.62 15.91
N PHE A 80 -2.83 6.02 14.94
CA PHE A 80 -2.35 6.56 13.66
C PHE A 80 -1.60 7.89 13.79
N SER A 81 -1.90 8.68 14.80
CA SER A 81 -1.19 9.95 15.04
C SER A 81 0.17 9.71 15.67
N ARG A 82 0.25 8.73 16.58
CA ARG A 82 1.48 8.33 17.28
C ARG A 82 2.33 7.36 16.49
N ARG A 83 1.76 6.60 15.56
CA ARG A 83 2.39 5.56 14.72
C ARG A 83 3.25 4.56 15.48
N ARG A 84 2.83 4.21 16.71
CA ARG A 84 3.51 3.25 17.57
C ARG A 84 2.52 2.51 18.46
N LEU A 85 2.96 1.36 18.93
CA LEU A 85 2.21 0.45 19.80
C LEU A 85 3.15 -0.07 20.89
N SER A 86 2.66 -0.14 22.12
CA SER A 86 3.42 -0.60 23.28
C SER A 86 2.72 -1.74 23.98
N VAL A 87 3.51 -2.70 24.47
CA VAL A 87 3.05 -3.79 25.31
C VAL A 87 3.91 -3.83 26.57
N ILE A 88 3.28 -4.02 27.71
CA ILE A 88 3.93 -4.16 29.00
C ILE A 88 3.92 -5.63 29.40
N VAL A 89 5.09 -6.19 29.62
CA VAL A 89 5.29 -7.57 30.04
C VAL A 89 6.10 -7.67 31.30
N SER A 90 5.93 -8.75 32.07
CA SER A 90 6.74 -9.07 33.25
C SER A 90 7.21 -10.51 33.21
N ASP A 91 8.46 -10.72 33.63
CA ASP A 91 9.06 -12.04 33.88
C ASP A 91 8.92 -12.52 35.33
N GLY A 92 8.15 -11.79 36.14
CA GLY A 92 7.96 -12.05 37.58
C GLY A 92 8.97 -11.31 38.46
N THR A 93 10.09 -10.84 37.92
CA THR A 93 11.12 -10.07 38.64
C THR A 93 11.16 -8.63 38.20
N SER A 94 10.90 -8.35 36.92
CA SER A 94 10.94 -7.01 36.33
C SER A 94 9.79 -6.80 35.35
N LYS A 95 9.40 -5.52 35.18
CA LYS A 95 8.45 -5.09 34.15
C LYS A 95 9.21 -4.45 33.01
N LYS A 96 8.76 -4.68 31.77
CA LYS A 96 9.30 -4.07 30.56
C LYS A 96 8.18 -3.52 29.69
N LEU A 97 8.29 -2.24 29.32
CA LEU A 97 7.45 -1.63 28.30
C LEU A 97 8.21 -1.70 26.99
N ILE A 98 7.68 -2.45 26.03
CA ILE A 98 8.28 -2.68 24.71
C ILE A 98 7.42 -1.99 23.66
N THR A 99 8.02 -1.08 22.90
CA THR A 99 7.33 -0.28 21.88
C THR A 99 7.93 -0.54 20.50
N LYS A 100 7.06 -0.72 19.51
CA LYS A 100 7.44 -0.74 18.09
C LYS A 100 6.69 0.34 17.33
N GLY A 101 7.31 0.93 16.31
CA GLY A 101 6.69 1.99 15.51
C GLY A 101 7.60 2.59 14.45
N ALA A 102 7.11 3.62 13.77
CA ALA A 102 7.90 4.35 12.79
C ALA A 102 9.18 4.93 13.42
N ILE A 103 10.30 4.90 12.68
CA ILE A 103 11.62 5.23 13.23
C ILE A 103 11.65 6.63 13.84
N GLU A 104 11.09 7.62 13.14
CA GLU A 104 11.05 9.01 13.60
C GLU A 104 10.27 9.15 14.90
N GLU A 105 9.14 8.45 15.00
CA GLU A 105 8.25 8.47 16.18
C GLU A 105 8.88 7.75 17.39
N ILE A 106 9.57 6.64 17.13
CA ILE A 106 10.32 5.93 18.17
C ILE A 106 11.49 6.78 18.67
N LEU A 107 12.25 7.42 17.77
CA LEU A 107 13.35 8.30 18.16
C LEU A 107 12.87 9.55 18.93
N SER A 108 11.64 9.99 18.72
CA SER A 108 11.07 11.13 19.45
C SER A 108 10.86 10.87 20.94
N VAL A 109 10.67 9.62 21.34
CA VAL A 109 10.43 9.18 22.73
C VAL A 109 11.66 8.57 23.39
N CYS A 110 12.74 8.34 22.63
CA CYS A 110 13.98 7.77 23.13
C CYS A 110 14.99 8.82 23.57
N THR A 111 15.62 8.60 24.72
CA THR A 111 16.73 9.43 25.23
C THR A 111 18.06 8.68 25.22
N THR A 112 17.99 7.36 25.17
CA THR A 112 19.16 6.47 25.23
C THR A 112 19.10 5.40 24.14
N VAL A 113 20.24 4.79 23.83
CA VAL A 113 20.37 3.62 22.97
C VAL A 113 21.02 2.47 23.75
N ASN A 114 20.67 1.23 23.40
CA ASN A 114 21.36 0.06 23.90
C ASN A 114 22.23 -0.52 22.79
N TYR A 115 23.49 -0.72 23.09
CA TYR A 115 24.42 -1.47 22.23
C TYR A 115 25.18 -2.48 23.06
N LYS A 116 24.99 -3.77 22.80
CA LYS A 116 25.63 -4.89 23.53
C LYS A 116 25.48 -4.75 25.06
N ASP A 117 24.24 -4.54 25.50
CA ASP A 117 23.85 -4.35 26.90
C ASP A 117 24.44 -3.09 27.59
N THR A 118 25.06 -2.20 26.82
CA THR A 118 25.54 -0.89 27.33
C THR A 118 24.56 0.21 26.89
N ILE A 119 24.04 0.95 27.86
CA ILE A 119 23.10 2.05 27.63
C ILE A 119 23.89 3.36 27.53
N ASN A 120 23.73 4.06 26.41
CA ASN A 120 24.37 5.33 26.13
C ASN A 120 23.32 6.39 25.78
N PRO A 121 23.55 7.69 26.06
CA PRO A 121 22.66 8.76 25.64
C PRO A 121 22.63 8.90 24.11
N ILE A 122 21.49 9.30 23.55
CA ILE A 122 21.38 9.57 22.12
C ILE A 122 22.05 10.91 21.81
N THR A 123 23.16 10.86 21.08
CA THR A 123 23.79 12.05 20.47
C THR A 123 23.24 12.30 19.08
N SER A 124 23.49 13.50 18.53
CA SER A 124 23.13 13.84 17.17
C SER A 124 23.73 12.87 16.14
N ASP A 125 24.96 12.43 16.37
CA ASP A 125 25.67 11.48 15.49
C ASP A 125 25.01 10.09 15.49
N ILE A 126 24.67 9.60 16.69
CA ILE A 126 23.95 8.33 16.84
C ILE A 126 22.58 8.42 16.13
N LYS A 127 21.84 9.51 16.33
CA LYS A 127 20.55 9.72 15.67
C LYS A 127 20.68 9.75 14.16
N ASN A 128 21.67 10.46 13.62
CA ASN A 128 21.94 10.52 12.19
C ASN A 128 22.34 9.15 11.63
N ASN A 129 23.13 8.36 12.37
CA ASN A 129 23.48 7.01 11.97
C ASN A 129 22.25 6.09 11.90
N ILE A 130 21.38 6.14 12.92
CA ILE A 130 20.11 5.37 12.94
C ILE A 130 19.26 5.72 11.71
N LEU A 131 19.08 7.00 11.42
CA LEU A 131 18.31 7.44 10.25
C LEU A 131 18.97 7.01 8.93
N SER A 132 20.31 7.01 8.86
CA SER A 132 21.05 6.55 7.68
C SER A 132 20.86 5.04 7.44
N ILE A 133 20.95 4.21 8.48
CA ILE A 133 20.70 2.76 8.39
C ILE A 133 19.27 2.51 7.93
N SER A 134 18.29 3.17 8.56
CA SER A 134 16.90 3.06 8.16
C SER A 134 16.69 3.43 6.69
N LYS A 135 17.29 4.54 6.24
CA LYS A 135 17.24 4.98 4.84
C LYS A 135 17.84 3.95 3.89
N ASN A 136 18.98 3.36 4.24
CA ASN A 136 19.64 2.34 3.41
C ASN A 136 18.78 1.08 3.27
N LEU A 137 18.16 0.63 4.35
CA LEU A 137 17.22 -0.49 4.32
C LEU A 137 15.97 -0.17 3.46
N ASN A 138 15.44 1.05 3.58
CA ASN A 138 14.33 1.50 2.73
C ASN A 138 14.71 1.54 1.24
N ILE A 139 15.95 1.95 0.90
CA ILE A 139 16.46 1.92 -0.48
C ILE A 139 16.52 0.48 -1.02
N GLN A 140 16.79 -0.50 -0.15
CA GLN A 140 16.74 -1.93 -0.50
C GLN A 140 15.30 -2.48 -0.65
N GLY A 141 14.29 -1.64 -0.46
CA GLY A 141 12.87 -2.02 -0.58
C GLY A 141 12.24 -2.53 0.70
N MET A 142 12.92 -2.42 1.85
CA MET A 142 12.39 -2.86 3.12
C MET A 142 11.56 -1.76 3.80
N ARG A 143 10.45 -2.14 4.41
CA ARG A 143 9.73 -1.30 5.36
C ARG A 143 10.39 -1.45 6.72
N VAL A 144 10.90 -0.34 7.27
CA VAL A 144 11.68 -0.36 8.52
C VAL A 144 10.86 0.18 9.68
N ILE A 145 10.90 -0.54 10.80
CA ILE A 145 10.24 -0.20 12.07
C ILE A 145 11.30 -0.19 13.16
N GLY A 146 11.21 0.80 14.07
CA GLY A 146 12.06 0.89 15.25
C GLY A 146 11.48 0.11 16.41
N VAL A 147 12.36 -0.39 17.26
CA VAL A 147 12.03 -1.07 18.52
C VAL A 147 12.75 -0.37 19.67
N CYS A 148 12.02 -0.08 20.73
CA CYS A 148 12.57 0.50 21.95
C CYS A 148 11.94 -0.12 23.19
N GLN A 149 12.56 0.08 24.35
CA GLN A 149 12.07 -0.41 25.63
C GLN A 149 12.24 0.62 26.74
N LYS A 150 11.53 0.39 27.84
CA LYS A 150 11.71 1.07 29.11
C LYS A 150 11.58 0.04 30.24
N THR A 151 12.53 0.06 31.19
CA THR A 151 12.61 -0.90 32.29
C THR A 151 12.37 -0.27 33.66
N ASP A 152 12.46 1.05 33.78
CA ASP A 152 12.22 1.78 35.03
C ASP A 152 10.73 2.11 35.17
N ILE A 153 9.90 1.07 35.39
CA ILE A 153 8.43 1.15 35.43
C ILE A 153 7.81 0.35 36.57
N GLU A 154 8.61 -0.09 37.53
CA GLU A 154 8.15 -0.99 38.62
C GLU A 154 7.02 -0.38 39.46
N ASN A 155 7.03 0.94 39.68
CA ASN A 155 6.07 1.66 40.52
C ASN A 155 4.82 2.14 39.75
N ILE A 156 4.68 1.80 38.46
CA ILE A 156 3.53 2.20 37.66
C ILE A 156 2.43 1.16 37.83
N SER A 157 1.25 1.61 38.29
CA SER A 157 0.04 0.77 38.46
C SER A 157 -0.87 0.78 37.26
N GLU A 158 -0.97 1.92 36.57
CA GLU A 158 -1.76 2.11 35.34
C GLU A 158 -0.88 2.73 34.26
N PHE A 159 -0.89 2.14 33.08
CA PHE A 159 -0.06 2.58 31.96
C PHE A 159 -0.84 3.45 30.97
N SER A 160 -0.18 4.47 30.46
CA SER A 160 -0.77 5.45 29.55
C SER A 160 0.25 5.91 28.49
N VAL A 161 -0.21 6.66 27.51
CA VAL A 161 0.64 7.27 26.47
C VAL A 161 1.79 8.10 27.06
N LYS A 162 1.64 8.66 28.27
CA LYS A 162 2.68 9.48 28.93
C LYS A 162 3.91 8.65 29.33
N ASP A 163 3.72 7.34 29.51
CA ASP A 163 4.80 6.43 29.91
C ASP A 163 5.71 6.08 28.73
N GLU A 164 5.24 6.28 27.50
CA GLU A 164 6.05 6.21 26.27
C GLU A 164 7.01 7.40 26.18
N SER A 165 7.87 7.56 27.15
CA SER A 165 8.87 8.66 27.25
C SER A 165 10.14 8.15 27.91
N LYS A 166 11.28 8.81 27.63
CA LYS A 166 12.62 8.46 28.13
C LYS A 166 12.95 6.98 27.87
N MET A 167 12.64 6.52 26.67
CA MET A 167 12.85 5.13 26.25
C MET A 167 14.28 4.88 25.77
N THR A 168 14.66 3.63 25.71
CA THR A 168 15.94 3.18 25.17
C THR A 168 15.72 2.54 23.81
N PHE A 169 16.30 3.13 22.76
CA PHE A 169 16.27 2.56 21.42
C PHE A 169 17.11 1.29 21.37
N LEU A 170 16.55 0.21 20.85
CA LEU A 170 17.19 -1.10 20.76
C LEU A 170 17.74 -1.40 19.37
N GLY A 171 16.94 -1.13 18.33
CA GLY A 171 17.32 -1.49 16.98
C GLY A 171 16.16 -1.41 15.99
N PHE A 172 16.31 -2.15 14.88
CA PHE A 172 15.44 -2.11 13.72
C PHE A 172 14.90 -3.50 13.40
N ILE A 173 13.70 -3.51 12.85
CA ILE A 173 13.15 -4.64 12.10
C ILE A 173 12.84 -4.19 10.69
N GLY A 174 13.24 -4.99 9.70
CA GLY A 174 13.05 -4.73 8.29
C GLY A 174 12.13 -5.78 7.66
N PHE A 175 11.04 -5.31 7.07
CA PHE A 175 10.06 -6.16 6.39
C PHE A 175 10.18 -6.01 4.88
N LEU A 176 10.09 -7.11 4.17
CA LEU A 176 10.00 -7.14 2.72
C LEU A 176 8.58 -7.54 2.31
N ASP A 177 8.04 -6.82 1.33
CA ASP A 177 6.80 -7.15 0.67
C ASP A 177 7.15 -7.46 -0.79
N PRO A 178 7.37 -8.74 -1.16
CA PRO A 178 7.88 -9.10 -2.48
C PRO A 178 6.87 -8.77 -3.56
N PRO A 179 7.32 -8.29 -4.74
CA PRO A 179 6.44 -8.13 -5.87
C PRO A 179 5.96 -9.52 -6.36
N LYS A 180 4.72 -9.59 -6.84
CA LYS A 180 4.19 -10.78 -7.49
C LYS A 180 5.00 -11.13 -8.72
N GLU A 181 5.27 -12.41 -8.93
CA GLU A 181 5.99 -12.87 -10.13
C GLU A 181 5.26 -12.49 -11.43
N SER A 182 3.94 -12.53 -11.42
CA SER A 182 3.09 -12.16 -12.56
C SER A 182 3.05 -10.65 -12.85
N ALA A 183 3.38 -9.78 -11.87
CA ALA A 183 3.18 -8.34 -12.00
C ALA A 183 3.96 -7.72 -13.16
N LYS A 184 5.23 -8.10 -13.32
CA LYS A 184 6.08 -7.56 -14.40
C LYS A 184 5.51 -7.84 -15.78
N SER A 185 5.20 -9.11 -16.08
CA SER A 185 4.66 -9.52 -17.38
C SER A 185 3.28 -8.92 -17.66
N ALA A 186 2.42 -8.81 -16.63
CA ALA A 186 1.11 -8.19 -16.77
C ALA A 186 1.22 -6.68 -17.09
N ILE A 187 2.14 -5.95 -16.43
CA ILE A 187 2.38 -4.54 -16.69
C ILE A 187 2.92 -4.31 -18.11
N GLU A 188 3.85 -5.14 -18.57
CA GLU A 188 4.38 -5.09 -19.93
C GLU A 188 3.28 -5.32 -20.97
N ARG A 189 2.39 -6.31 -20.75
CA ARG A 189 1.22 -6.54 -21.60
C ARG A 189 0.25 -5.34 -21.59
N LEU A 190 -0.09 -4.78 -20.42
CA LEU A 190 -0.95 -3.58 -20.34
C LEU A 190 -0.37 -2.43 -21.14
N ASN A 191 0.93 -2.16 -20.98
CA ASN A 191 1.63 -1.10 -21.72
C ASN A 191 1.59 -1.37 -23.24
N SER A 192 1.76 -2.62 -23.71
CA SER A 192 1.68 -2.98 -25.12
C SER A 192 0.28 -2.74 -25.71
N TYR A 193 -0.75 -2.83 -24.90
CA TYR A 193 -2.13 -2.47 -25.28
C TYR A 193 -2.42 -0.97 -25.10
N GLY A 194 -1.40 -0.13 -24.79
CA GLY A 194 -1.57 1.31 -24.61
C GLY A 194 -2.30 1.69 -23.30
N VAL A 195 -2.29 0.82 -22.31
CA VAL A 195 -2.77 1.12 -20.96
C VAL A 195 -1.56 1.48 -20.09
N ARG A 196 -1.46 2.75 -19.72
CA ARG A 196 -0.40 3.25 -18.85
C ARG A 196 -0.68 2.89 -17.41
N VAL A 197 0.26 2.22 -16.74
CA VAL A 197 0.14 1.88 -15.33
C VAL A 197 0.76 2.96 -14.44
N MET A 198 0.00 3.42 -13.45
CA MET A 198 0.43 4.40 -12.45
C MET A 198 0.25 3.84 -11.04
N VAL A 199 1.27 3.98 -10.19
CA VAL A 199 1.24 3.52 -8.80
C VAL A 199 0.94 4.69 -7.87
N LEU A 200 -0.15 4.58 -7.09
CA LEU A 200 -0.59 5.58 -6.11
C LEU A 200 -0.59 4.93 -4.73
N THR A 201 0.44 5.15 -3.92
CA THR A 201 0.60 4.46 -2.64
C THR A 201 0.85 5.40 -1.46
N GLY A 202 0.41 4.97 -0.27
CA GLY A 202 0.75 5.60 1.01
C GLY A 202 2.18 5.31 1.49
N ASP A 203 2.86 4.34 0.87
CA ASP A 203 4.19 3.90 1.27
C ASP A 203 5.29 4.92 1.01
N ASN A 204 6.44 4.66 1.63
CA ASN A 204 7.66 5.44 1.47
C ASN A 204 8.17 5.40 0.01
N GLU A 205 8.69 6.54 -0.47
CA GLU A 205 9.20 6.69 -1.83
C GLU A 205 10.35 5.74 -2.20
N TYR A 206 11.20 5.37 -1.24
CA TYR A 206 12.34 4.46 -1.48
C TYR A 206 11.85 3.02 -1.67
N VAL A 207 10.98 2.54 -0.79
CA VAL A 207 10.36 1.21 -0.89
C VAL A 207 9.54 1.10 -2.19
N THR A 208 8.75 2.14 -2.50
CA THR A 208 7.95 2.19 -3.72
C THR A 208 8.84 2.15 -4.96
N ARG A 209 9.94 2.90 -4.97
CA ARG A 209 10.93 2.88 -6.06
C ARG A 209 11.47 1.48 -6.29
N ALA A 210 11.96 0.81 -5.23
CA ALA A 210 12.55 -0.51 -5.32
C ALA A 210 11.58 -1.57 -5.90
N ILE A 211 10.30 -1.50 -5.51
CA ILE A 211 9.26 -2.40 -6.05
C ILE A 211 8.95 -2.06 -7.51
N CYS A 212 8.73 -0.77 -7.83
CA CYS A 212 8.40 -0.34 -9.19
C CYS A 212 9.49 -0.68 -10.20
N GLU A 213 10.77 -0.57 -9.82
CA GLU A 213 11.90 -0.96 -10.68
C GLU A 213 11.92 -2.46 -10.96
N LYS A 214 11.61 -3.30 -9.97
CA LYS A 214 11.52 -4.76 -10.15
C LYS A 214 10.42 -5.17 -11.13
N VAL A 215 9.31 -4.43 -11.16
CA VAL A 215 8.17 -4.70 -12.07
C VAL A 215 8.20 -3.85 -13.34
N ASN A 216 9.33 -3.20 -13.66
CA ASN A 216 9.56 -2.42 -14.88
C ASN A 216 8.66 -1.18 -15.03
N ILE A 217 8.24 -0.56 -13.91
CA ILE A 217 7.58 0.76 -13.92
C ILE A 217 8.63 1.85 -13.79
N SER A 218 8.59 2.86 -14.69
CA SER A 218 9.54 3.95 -14.68
C SER A 218 9.46 4.80 -13.41
N THR A 219 10.58 4.89 -12.68
CA THR A 219 10.76 5.66 -11.46
C THR A 219 11.58 6.95 -11.67
N LYS A 220 11.74 7.41 -12.94
CA LYS A 220 12.50 8.62 -13.27
C LYS A 220 12.04 9.85 -12.48
N ARG A 221 10.74 9.92 -12.20
CA ARG A 221 10.14 10.94 -11.34
C ARG A 221 9.18 10.28 -10.38
N ILE A 222 9.35 10.57 -9.08
CA ILE A 222 8.39 10.20 -8.03
C ILE A 222 7.86 11.49 -7.41
N LEU A 223 6.54 11.62 -7.29
CA LEU A 223 5.89 12.70 -6.54
C LEU A 223 5.48 12.18 -5.18
N THR A 224 5.69 12.99 -4.14
CA THR A 224 5.24 12.68 -2.78
C THR A 224 4.00 13.48 -2.42
N GLY A 225 3.19 13.00 -1.47
CA GLY A 225 1.99 13.68 -1.00
C GLY A 225 2.23 15.15 -0.64
N ASN A 226 3.31 15.46 0.07
CA ASN A 226 3.69 16.84 0.41
C ASN A 226 3.91 17.75 -0.82
N LYS A 227 4.36 17.19 -1.94
CA LYS A 227 4.50 17.95 -3.20
C LYS A 227 3.14 18.10 -3.88
N VAL A 228 2.31 17.06 -3.84
CA VAL A 228 0.95 17.07 -4.40
C VAL A 228 0.10 18.19 -3.77
N ASP A 229 0.18 18.36 -2.44
CA ASP A 229 -0.59 19.40 -1.73
C ASP A 229 -0.17 20.83 -2.10
N LYS A 230 1.11 21.03 -2.43
CA LYS A 230 1.63 22.36 -2.80
C LYS A 230 1.35 22.76 -4.25
N LEU A 231 0.83 21.85 -5.06
CA LEU A 231 0.58 22.09 -6.49
C LEU A 231 -0.89 22.42 -6.76
N SER A 232 -1.12 23.42 -7.63
CA SER A 232 -2.45 23.62 -8.22
C SER A 232 -2.80 22.45 -9.12
N ASP A 233 -4.10 22.24 -9.41
CA ASP A 233 -4.58 21.14 -10.26
C ASP A 233 -3.95 21.17 -11.66
N MET A 234 -3.80 22.35 -12.26
CA MET A 234 -3.14 22.52 -13.56
C MET A 234 -1.65 22.14 -13.53
N ALA A 235 -0.94 22.53 -12.46
CA ALA A 235 0.48 22.19 -12.32
C ALA A 235 0.66 20.69 -12.05
N LEU A 236 -0.21 20.10 -11.24
CA LEU A 236 -0.22 18.67 -10.95
C LEU A 236 -0.47 17.86 -12.22
N LEU A 237 -1.48 18.20 -13.03
CA LEU A 237 -1.78 17.53 -14.30
C LEU A 237 -0.59 17.54 -15.28
N ARG A 238 0.12 18.65 -15.37
CA ARG A 238 1.33 18.71 -16.22
C ARG A 238 2.40 17.71 -15.77
N LEU A 239 2.59 17.56 -14.46
CA LEU A 239 3.56 16.61 -13.92
C LEU A 239 3.08 15.16 -14.06
N LEU A 240 1.78 14.89 -13.89
CA LEU A 240 1.20 13.55 -14.03
C LEU A 240 1.40 12.96 -15.45
N ARG A 241 1.53 13.80 -16.50
CA ARG A 241 1.83 13.31 -17.85
C ARG A 241 3.12 12.49 -17.96
N SER A 242 4.10 12.78 -17.11
CA SER A 242 5.44 12.13 -17.12
C SER A 242 5.79 11.41 -15.82
N THR A 243 4.81 11.21 -14.92
CA THR A 243 5.02 10.58 -13.62
C THR A 243 4.17 9.34 -13.52
N ASN A 244 4.79 8.18 -13.30
CA ASN A 244 4.08 6.91 -13.12
C ASN A 244 3.98 6.48 -11.65
N VAL A 245 4.73 7.11 -10.76
CA VAL A 245 4.81 6.68 -9.35
C VAL A 245 4.59 7.88 -8.43
N LEU A 246 3.61 7.73 -7.53
CA LEU A 246 3.31 8.71 -6.48
C LEU A 246 3.28 7.98 -5.13
N ALA A 247 4.06 8.50 -4.16
CA ALA A 247 4.32 7.87 -2.88
C ALA A 247 3.93 8.78 -1.70
N LYS A 248 3.77 8.21 -0.50
CA LYS A 248 3.34 8.93 0.71
C LYS A 248 2.03 9.69 0.52
N LEU A 249 1.10 9.11 -0.23
CA LEU A 249 -0.21 9.72 -0.48
C LEU A 249 -1.19 9.41 0.63
N SER A 250 -2.01 10.39 0.99
CA SER A 250 -3.24 10.16 1.74
C SER A 250 -4.36 9.65 0.82
N PRO A 251 -5.43 9.05 1.36
CA PRO A 251 -6.59 8.63 0.57
C PRO A 251 -7.21 9.78 -0.25
N ILE A 252 -7.29 10.97 0.34
CA ILE A 252 -7.82 12.18 -0.31
C ILE A 252 -6.95 12.59 -1.50
N GLN A 253 -5.63 12.51 -1.36
CA GLN A 253 -4.69 12.82 -2.44
C GLN A 253 -4.77 11.81 -3.59
N LYS A 254 -4.92 10.51 -3.28
CA LYS A 254 -5.16 9.47 -4.29
C LYS A 254 -6.43 9.80 -5.11
N ALA A 255 -7.55 10.05 -4.43
CA ALA A 255 -8.83 10.40 -5.06
C ALA A 255 -8.72 11.67 -5.91
N ARG A 256 -8.02 12.72 -5.43
CA ARG A 256 -7.77 13.94 -6.19
C ARG A 256 -7.03 13.67 -7.49
N ILE A 257 -5.99 12.82 -7.46
CA ILE A 257 -5.20 12.47 -8.65
C ILE A 257 -6.06 11.72 -9.66
N VAL A 258 -6.83 10.73 -9.23
CA VAL A 258 -7.73 9.94 -10.07
C VAL A 258 -8.77 10.84 -10.74
N ARG A 259 -9.43 11.71 -9.97
CA ARG A 259 -10.39 12.69 -10.48
C ARG A 259 -9.78 13.60 -11.54
N LEU A 260 -8.60 14.18 -11.28
CA LEU A 260 -7.94 15.08 -12.22
C LEU A 260 -7.54 14.38 -13.53
N LEU A 261 -7.06 13.14 -13.45
CA LEU A 261 -6.74 12.35 -14.65
C LEU A 261 -7.99 12.11 -15.48
N ARG A 262 -9.13 11.77 -14.87
CA ARG A 262 -10.43 11.57 -15.52
C ARG A 262 -10.95 12.85 -16.14
N GLU A 263 -10.98 13.95 -15.41
CA GLU A 263 -11.43 15.27 -15.90
C GLU A 263 -10.58 15.81 -17.06
N SER A 264 -9.33 15.34 -17.18
CA SER A 264 -8.45 15.65 -18.31
C SER A 264 -8.70 14.82 -19.58
N GLY A 265 -9.80 14.05 -19.63
CA GLY A 265 -10.22 13.26 -20.79
C GLY A 265 -9.60 11.88 -20.91
N ASN A 266 -9.00 11.37 -19.82
CA ASN A 266 -8.53 9.99 -19.80
C ASN A 266 -9.62 9.05 -19.29
N ILE A 267 -9.62 7.82 -19.78
CA ILE A 267 -10.37 6.71 -19.20
C ILE A 267 -9.50 6.09 -18.13
N VAL A 268 -9.88 6.25 -16.86
CA VAL A 268 -9.09 5.87 -15.70
C VAL A 268 -9.72 4.66 -15.01
N GLY A 269 -9.00 3.54 -14.98
CA GLY A 269 -9.29 2.44 -14.06
C GLY A 269 -8.52 2.65 -12.75
N TYR A 270 -9.11 2.35 -11.61
CA TYR A 270 -8.43 2.30 -10.33
C TYR A 270 -8.59 0.93 -9.70
N MET A 271 -7.47 0.31 -9.29
CA MET A 271 -7.46 -0.97 -8.61
C MET A 271 -6.97 -0.81 -7.18
N GLY A 272 -7.78 -1.26 -6.21
CA GLY A 272 -7.47 -1.20 -4.78
C GLY A 272 -8.29 -2.19 -3.97
N ASP A 273 -7.77 -2.57 -2.79
CA ASP A 273 -8.36 -3.60 -1.93
C ASP A 273 -8.60 -3.12 -0.48
N GLY A 274 -8.11 -1.93 -0.13
CA GLY A 274 -8.21 -1.38 1.21
C GLY A 274 -9.33 -0.35 1.41
N ILE A 275 -9.67 -0.09 2.67
CA ILE A 275 -10.61 0.98 3.07
C ILE A 275 -10.16 2.35 2.50
N ASN A 276 -8.86 2.56 2.45
CA ASN A 276 -8.24 3.81 1.98
C ASN A 276 -8.42 4.05 0.47
N ASP A 277 -8.84 3.04 -0.28
CA ASP A 277 -8.99 3.10 -1.73
C ASP A 277 -10.41 3.43 -2.18
N ALA A 278 -11.41 3.27 -1.30
CA ALA A 278 -12.82 3.52 -1.61
C ALA A 278 -13.07 4.91 -2.27
N PRO A 279 -12.48 6.04 -1.78
CA PRO A 279 -12.63 7.32 -2.46
C PRO A 279 -12.03 7.35 -3.87
N SER A 280 -10.97 6.59 -4.13
CA SER A 280 -10.32 6.52 -5.45
C SER A 280 -11.09 5.63 -6.41
N LEU A 281 -11.65 4.50 -5.92
CA LEU A 281 -12.55 3.62 -6.67
C LEU A 281 -13.76 4.41 -7.20
N THR A 282 -14.43 5.16 -6.33
CA THR A 282 -15.58 5.99 -6.70
C THR A 282 -15.25 7.10 -7.71
N ASN A 283 -14.04 7.66 -7.67
CA ASN A 283 -13.61 8.74 -8.57
C ASN A 283 -13.09 8.24 -9.93
N ALA A 284 -12.80 6.96 -10.07
CA ALA A 284 -12.39 6.35 -11.33
C ALA A 284 -13.61 6.20 -12.29
N GLU A 285 -13.35 5.93 -13.56
CA GLU A 285 -14.41 5.51 -14.50
C GLU A 285 -14.68 4.01 -14.41
N VAL A 286 -13.68 3.24 -13.95
CA VAL A 286 -13.82 1.82 -13.67
C VAL A 286 -13.08 1.54 -12.36
N GLY A 287 -13.84 1.38 -11.29
CA GLY A 287 -13.36 0.91 -10.00
C GLY A 287 -13.20 -0.61 -10.02
N ILE A 288 -12.02 -1.10 -9.67
CA ILE A 288 -11.69 -2.53 -9.70
C ILE A 288 -11.21 -2.95 -8.32
N SER A 289 -11.80 -4.01 -7.78
CA SER A 289 -11.36 -4.60 -6.51
C SER A 289 -11.14 -6.11 -6.67
N VAL A 290 -10.76 -6.78 -5.60
CA VAL A 290 -10.53 -8.23 -5.58
C VAL A 290 -11.45 -8.89 -4.56
N ASP A 291 -11.72 -10.19 -4.71
CA ASP A 291 -12.60 -10.94 -3.82
C ASP A 291 -12.13 -10.93 -2.36
N THR A 292 -10.83 -10.89 -2.14
CA THR A 292 -10.22 -10.82 -0.80
C THR A 292 -10.17 -9.41 -0.20
N ALA A 293 -10.67 -8.40 -0.90
CA ALA A 293 -10.69 -7.01 -0.42
C ALA A 293 -11.68 -6.82 0.74
N VAL A 294 -11.49 -5.71 1.47
CA VAL A 294 -12.45 -5.29 2.50
C VAL A 294 -13.80 -4.95 1.88
N ASP A 295 -14.90 -5.16 2.63
CA ASP A 295 -16.26 -5.04 2.10
C ASP A 295 -16.53 -3.67 1.47
N ILE A 296 -16.09 -2.58 2.09
CA ILE A 296 -16.28 -1.24 1.55
C ILE A 296 -15.59 -1.04 0.18
N ALA A 297 -14.45 -1.68 -0.05
CA ALA A 297 -13.78 -1.62 -1.35
C ALA A 297 -14.54 -2.42 -2.41
N LYS A 298 -15.12 -3.56 -2.04
CA LYS A 298 -15.98 -4.37 -2.92
C LYS A 298 -17.28 -3.67 -3.26
N GLU A 299 -17.92 -3.02 -2.29
CA GLU A 299 -19.17 -2.27 -2.50
C GLU A 299 -19.00 -1.04 -3.39
N THR A 300 -17.81 -0.44 -3.39
CA THR A 300 -17.51 0.76 -4.21
C THR A 300 -16.94 0.44 -5.58
N ALA A 301 -16.52 -0.80 -5.84
CA ALA A 301 -15.94 -1.22 -7.11
C ALA A 301 -17.04 -1.59 -8.13
N ASP A 302 -16.80 -1.26 -9.41
CA ASP A 302 -17.63 -1.69 -10.53
C ASP A 302 -17.36 -3.14 -10.94
N ILE A 303 -16.12 -3.61 -10.70
CA ILE A 303 -15.64 -4.95 -11.07
C ILE A 303 -14.92 -5.57 -9.88
N ILE A 304 -15.24 -6.81 -9.56
CA ILE A 304 -14.53 -7.61 -8.57
C ILE A 304 -13.83 -8.75 -9.28
N LEU A 305 -12.49 -8.78 -9.18
CA LEU A 305 -11.69 -9.88 -9.69
C LEU A 305 -11.72 -11.05 -8.70
N LEU A 306 -12.07 -12.25 -9.16
CA LEU A 306 -12.11 -13.45 -8.34
C LEU A 306 -10.70 -13.96 -8.00
N GLU A 307 -9.72 -13.60 -8.81
CA GLU A 307 -8.31 -13.91 -8.58
C GLU A 307 -7.51 -12.63 -8.44
N LYS A 308 -6.63 -12.58 -7.45
CA LYS A 308 -5.75 -11.44 -7.17
C LYS A 308 -4.53 -11.42 -8.10
N ASP A 309 -4.79 -11.54 -9.43
CA ASP A 309 -3.76 -11.52 -10.48
C ASP A 309 -4.04 -10.44 -11.52
N LEU A 310 -3.01 -9.65 -11.82
CA LEU A 310 -3.05 -8.61 -12.84
C LEU A 310 -3.24 -9.14 -14.26
N HIS A 311 -2.92 -10.42 -14.53
CA HIS A 311 -3.19 -11.04 -15.83
C HIS A 311 -4.69 -11.15 -16.13
N VAL A 312 -5.52 -11.43 -15.12
CA VAL A 312 -6.98 -11.40 -15.25
C VAL A 312 -7.47 -10.05 -15.74
N LEU A 313 -6.87 -8.96 -15.21
CA LEU A 313 -7.19 -7.61 -15.67
C LEU A 313 -6.73 -7.36 -17.11
N VAL A 314 -5.55 -7.86 -17.50
CA VAL A 314 -5.08 -7.77 -18.89
C VAL A 314 -6.06 -8.43 -19.84
N ASP A 315 -6.50 -9.64 -19.51
CA ASP A 315 -7.44 -10.41 -20.33
C ASP A 315 -8.81 -9.70 -20.37
N GLY A 316 -9.27 -9.13 -19.26
CA GLY A 316 -10.47 -8.28 -19.21
C GLY A 316 -10.39 -7.07 -20.14
N VAL A 317 -9.24 -6.39 -20.23
CA VAL A 317 -9.00 -5.28 -21.17
C VAL A 317 -9.10 -5.76 -22.62
N VAL A 318 -8.52 -6.92 -22.95
CA VAL A 318 -8.54 -7.49 -24.30
C VAL A 318 -9.96 -7.88 -24.70
N GLU A 319 -10.67 -8.60 -23.85
CA GLU A 319 -12.05 -9.05 -24.13
C GLU A 319 -13.03 -7.87 -24.18
N GLY A 320 -12.90 -6.89 -23.28
CA GLY A 320 -13.70 -5.66 -23.33
C GLY A 320 -13.53 -4.91 -24.66
N ARG A 321 -12.31 -4.82 -25.19
CA ARG A 321 -12.06 -4.20 -26.51
C ARG A 321 -12.66 -4.98 -27.66
N LYS A 322 -12.61 -6.31 -27.62
CA LYS A 322 -13.27 -7.17 -28.63
C LYS A 322 -14.78 -6.96 -28.59
N THR A 323 -15.38 -7.00 -27.40
CA THR A 323 -16.81 -6.77 -27.21
C THR A 323 -17.24 -5.40 -27.72
N PHE A 324 -16.52 -4.34 -27.38
CA PHE A 324 -16.79 -2.98 -27.88
C PHE A 324 -16.66 -2.90 -29.41
N GLY A 325 -15.64 -3.55 -29.99
CA GLY A 325 -15.48 -3.65 -31.45
C GLY A 325 -16.66 -4.34 -32.13
N ASN A 326 -17.18 -5.40 -31.53
CA ASN A 326 -18.35 -6.11 -32.05
C ASN A 326 -19.63 -5.25 -31.89
N LEU A 327 -19.79 -4.56 -30.76
CA LEU A 327 -20.91 -3.63 -30.56
C LEU A 327 -20.93 -2.52 -31.60
N LEU A 328 -19.77 -1.91 -31.89
CA LEU A 328 -19.67 -0.87 -32.93
C LEU A 328 -20.02 -1.41 -34.31
N LYS A 329 -19.61 -2.65 -34.67
CA LYS A 329 -20.02 -3.27 -35.95
C LYS A 329 -21.53 -3.45 -36.01
N TYR A 330 -22.16 -3.96 -34.95
CA TYR A 330 -23.59 -4.12 -34.85
C TYR A 330 -24.33 -2.78 -35.01
N ILE A 331 -23.92 -1.73 -34.28
CA ILE A 331 -24.51 -0.41 -34.38
C ILE A 331 -24.39 0.14 -35.81
N LYS A 332 -23.21 0.05 -36.42
CA LYS A 332 -23.02 0.51 -37.81
C LYS A 332 -23.92 -0.24 -38.78
N MET A 333 -24.05 -1.56 -38.63
CA MET A 333 -24.92 -2.38 -39.47
C MET A 333 -26.40 -1.98 -39.30
N ALA A 334 -26.87 -1.87 -38.05
CA ALA A 334 -28.25 -1.49 -37.75
C ALA A 334 -28.60 -0.09 -38.27
N VAL A 335 -27.71 0.90 -38.04
CA VAL A 335 -27.92 2.28 -38.55
C VAL A 335 -27.91 2.32 -40.07
N SER A 336 -26.99 1.59 -40.73
CA SER A 336 -26.96 1.52 -42.21
C SER A 336 -28.22 0.88 -42.79
N PHE A 337 -28.73 -0.18 -42.14
CA PHE A 337 -29.96 -0.84 -42.55
C PHE A 337 -31.16 0.12 -42.44
N ASN A 338 -31.36 0.73 -41.26
CA ASN A 338 -32.46 1.69 -41.03
C ASN A 338 -32.39 2.89 -41.97
N PHE A 339 -31.18 3.43 -42.23
CA PHE A 339 -30.99 4.51 -43.17
C PHE A 339 -31.35 4.10 -44.61
N GLY A 340 -30.93 2.88 -45.02
CA GLY A 340 -31.27 2.32 -46.32
C GLY A 340 -32.78 2.14 -46.48
N GLU A 341 -33.47 1.65 -45.46
CA GLU A 341 -34.90 1.44 -45.45
C GLU A 341 -35.63 2.80 -45.59
N VAL A 342 -35.33 3.79 -44.74
CA VAL A 342 -35.93 5.14 -44.82
C VAL A 342 -35.67 5.78 -46.17
N LEU A 343 -34.46 5.69 -46.71
CA LEU A 343 -34.15 6.26 -48.02
C LEU A 343 -34.91 5.57 -49.15
N SER A 344 -35.03 4.22 -49.08
CA SER A 344 -35.79 3.47 -50.07
C SER A 344 -37.28 3.85 -50.09
N VAL A 345 -37.89 3.99 -48.91
CA VAL A 345 -39.28 4.46 -48.77
C VAL A 345 -39.45 5.87 -49.30
N LEU A 346 -38.51 6.77 -48.98
CA LEU A 346 -38.55 8.15 -49.48
C LEU A 346 -38.50 8.20 -51.01
N ILE A 347 -37.57 7.47 -51.63
CA ILE A 347 -37.42 7.40 -53.09
C ILE A 347 -38.69 6.77 -53.73
N ALA A 348 -39.16 5.67 -53.16
CA ALA A 348 -40.36 5.01 -53.65
C ALA A 348 -41.59 5.89 -53.54
N SER A 349 -41.74 6.67 -52.46
CA SER A 349 -42.86 7.60 -52.30
C SER A 349 -42.87 8.75 -53.32
N ILE A 350 -41.72 9.12 -53.87
CA ILE A 350 -41.62 10.14 -54.93
C ILE A 350 -41.92 9.53 -56.31
N LEU A 351 -41.51 8.28 -56.57
CA LEU A 351 -41.56 7.68 -57.88
C LEU A 351 -42.82 6.84 -58.14
N LEU A 352 -43.47 6.33 -57.07
CA LEU A 352 -44.61 5.44 -57.18
C LEU A 352 -45.92 6.17 -56.92
N PRO A 353 -47.02 5.85 -57.68
CA PRO A 353 -48.33 6.45 -57.48
C PRO A 353 -49.12 5.87 -56.29
N PHE A 354 -48.49 5.01 -55.48
CA PHE A 354 -49.06 4.39 -54.27
C PHE A 354 -48.09 4.41 -53.13
N MET A 355 -48.58 4.33 -51.88
CA MET A 355 -47.72 4.25 -50.68
C MET A 355 -46.98 2.91 -50.66
N PRO A 356 -45.61 2.92 -50.65
CA PRO A 356 -44.80 1.71 -50.71
C PRO A 356 -44.82 0.86 -49.44
N ILE A 357 -45.21 1.46 -48.28
CA ILE A 357 -45.37 0.73 -47.02
C ILE A 357 -46.69 1.21 -46.38
N THR A 358 -47.55 0.24 -46.08
CA THR A 358 -48.72 0.40 -45.23
C THR A 358 -48.39 -0.03 -43.79
N PRO A 359 -48.95 0.61 -42.74
CA PRO A 359 -48.72 0.22 -41.38
C PRO A 359 -49.19 -1.22 -41.07
#